data_b91dd40944ecab755b1d26b7a1f85b7c
#
_entry.id   b91dd40944ecab755b1d26b7a1f85b7c
#
_cell.length_a   1.000
_cell.length_b   1.000
_cell.length_c   1.000
_cell.angle_alpha   90.00
_cell.angle_beta   90.00
_cell.angle_gamma   90.00
#
_symmetry.space_group_name_H-M   'P 1'
#
loop_
_entity.id
_entity.type
_entity.pdbx_description
1 polymer ?
#
loop_
_entity_poly.entity_id
_entity_poly.type
_entity_poly.pdbx_seq_one_letter_code
_entity_poly.pdbx_strand_id
1 'polypeptide(L)'
;MGRPKALIIGSGIGGLTSAAMLAQTKEYDVSVYERMSFAGGRFTQHDHDGFQIPTGAVHMIPHGKKGPFANLILGSSKRGGLDLGRHGVDFIPTTNFACQINRGKLYQANNAFGILPWFPISDAVNLTRLLSKRAKNPVVNETEDGKTWLSKRFSKEFVDFLDAFSNFAVSLRFEQMPATSVIRM
;
A
#
# COMPACT_ATOMS: atom_id res chain seq x y z
N MET A 1 33.75 -11.04 25.46
CA MET A 1 32.38 -10.74 25.86
C MET A 1 31.43 -11.28 24.79
N GLY A 2 30.31 -11.93 25.17
CA GLY A 2 29.28 -12.36 24.20
C GLY A 2 28.58 -11.17 23.58
N ARG A 3 27.96 -11.38 22.41
CA ARG A 3 27.14 -10.35 21.76
C ARG A 3 25.93 -10.01 22.63
N PRO A 4 25.52 -8.73 22.71
CA PRO A 4 24.28 -8.35 23.37
C PRO A 4 23.08 -9.04 22.69
N LYS A 5 22.09 -9.41 23.49
CA LYS A 5 20.86 -10.07 23.00
C LYS A 5 19.85 -9.02 22.57
N ALA A 6 19.28 -9.19 21.39
CA ALA A 6 18.14 -8.43 20.89
C ALA A 6 16.91 -9.35 20.81
N LEU A 7 15.84 -9.00 21.50
CA LEU A 7 14.60 -9.77 21.53
C LEU A 7 13.55 -9.01 20.71
N ILE A 8 12.99 -9.70 19.70
CA ILE A 8 11.91 -9.18 18.84
C ILE A 8 10.64 -9.92 19.20
N ILE A 9 9.58 -9.21 19.48
CA ILE A 9 8.27 -9.79 19.78
C ILE A 9 7.36 -9.62 18.56
N GLY A 10 6.93 -10.73 18.01
CA GLY A 10 6.10 -10.84 16.80
C GLY A 10 6.92 -11.02 15.53
N SER A 11 6.54 -12.03 14.75
CA SER A 11 7.15 -12.38 13.45
C SER A 11 6.35 -11.86 12.25
N GLY A 12 5.64 -10.74 12.42
CA GLY A 12 5.08 -10.01 11.28
C GLY A 12 6.20 -9.35 10.45
N ILE A 13 5.83 -8.75 9.30
CA ILE A 13 6.81 -8.18 8.37
C ILE A 13 7.75 -7.16 9.03
N GLY A 14 7.24 -6.32 9.94
CA GLY A 14 8.07 -5.36 10.68
C GLY A 14 9.06 -6.05 11.62
N GLY A 15 8.61 -7.04 12.40
CA GLY A 15 9.46 -7.80 13.31
C GLY A 15 10.53 -8.58 12.58
N LEU A 16 10.18 -9.30 11.52
CA LEU A 16 11.14 -10.05 10.71
C LEU A 16 12.16 -9.15 10.01
N THR A 17 11.71 -8.01 9.48
CA THR A 17 12.60 -7.02 8.84
C THR A 17 13.60 -6.46 9.87
N SER A 18 13.12 -6.07 11.06
CA SER A 18 13.97 -5.56 12.13
C SER A 18 14.97 -6.61 12.61
N ALA A 19 14.52 -7.85 12.81
CA ALA A 19 15.38 -8.96 13.20
C ALA A 19 16.47 -9.22 12.17
N ALA A 20 16.12 -9.27 10.90
CA ALA A 20 17.07 -9.50 9.81
C ALA A 20 18.09 -8.36 9.70
N MET A 21 17.66 -7.11 9.82
CA MET A 21 18.57 -5.96 9.81
C MET A 21 19.56 -5.98 10.96
N LEU A 22 19.08 -6.27 12.19
CA LEU A 22 19.96 -6.40 13.36
C LEU A 22 20.93 -7.57 13.21
N ALA A 23 20.46 -8.72 12.71
CA ALA A 23 21.33 -9.87 12.49
C ALA A 23 22.44 -9.61 11.45
N GLN A 24 22.17 -8.80 10.42
CA GLN A 24 23.17 -8.41 9.43
C GLN A 24 24.34 -7.61 10.01
N THR A 25 24.12 -6.85 11.09
CA THR A 25 25.20 -6.09 11.73
C THR A 25 26.24 -7.00 12.38
N LYS A 26 25.87 -8.25 12.69
CA LYS A 26 26.67 -9.21 13.47
C LYS A 26 27.03 -8.73 14.87
N GLU A 27 26.44 -7.65 15.34
CA GLU A 27 26.68 -7.06 16.67
C GLU A 27 25.77 -7.67 17.74
N TYR A 28 24.64 -8.24 17.33
CA TYR A 28 23.60 -8.76 18.22
C TYR A 28 23.39 -10.26 18.03
N ASP A 29 23.01 -10.94 19.14
CA ASP A 29 22.37 -12.25 19.14
C ASP A 29 20.86 -12.03 19.11
N VAL A 30 20.23 -12.27 17.95
CA VAL A 30 18.85 -11.90 17.70
C VAL A 30 17.91 -13.07 17.85
N SER A 31 16.88 -12.92 18.68
CA SER A 31 15.81 -13.90 18.87
C SER A 31 14.46 -13.29 18.56
N VAL A 32 13.62 -14.02 17.80
CA VAL A 32 12.24 -13.62 17.48
C VAL A 32 11.28 -14.54 18.20
N TYR A 33 10.34 -13.96 18.94
CA TYR A 33 9.28 -14.68 19.64
C TYR A 33 7.95 -14.43 18.95
N GLU A 34 7.29 -15.51 18.53
CA GLU A 34 5.97 -15.46 17.87
C GLU A 34 4.96 -16.28 18.69
N ARG A 35 3.76 -15.71 18.85
CA ARG A 35 2.67 -16.38 19.57
C ARG A 35 2.00 -17.47 18.73
N MET A 36 1.93 -17.25 17.41
CA MET A 36 1.31 -18.19 16.48
C MET A 36 2.30 -19.30 16.09
N SER A 37 1.79 -20.42 15.62
CA SER A 37 2.60 -21.52 15.10
C SER A 37 3.25 -21.25 13.74
N PHE A 38 3.02 -20.08 13.16
CA PHE A 38 3.54 -19.65 11.86
C PHE A 38 4.06 -18.22 11.91
N ALA A 39 5.04 -17.91 11.07
CA ALA A 39 5.57 -16.57 10.89
C ALA A 39 4.82 -15.80 9.78
N GLY A 40 4.97 -14.46 9.75
CA GLY A 40 4.43 -13.60 8.70
C GLY A 40 3.34 -12.64 9.18
N GLY A 41 2.67 -12.93 10.30
CA GLY A 41 1.61 -12.08 10.83
C GLY A 41 0.44 -11.97 9.84
N ARG A 42 0.16 -10.74 9.37
CA ARG A 42 -0.88 -10.51 8.33
C ARG A 42 -0.40 -10.74 6.90
N PHE A 43 0.87 -11.03 6.69
CA PHE A 43 1.44 -11.48 5.43
C PHE A 43 1.52 -13.00 5.41
N THR A 44 0.36 -13.64 5.40
CA THR A 44 0.24 -15.10 5.41
C THR A 44 -0.61 -15.58 4.26
N GLN A 45 -0.46 -16.84 3.95
CA GLN A 45 -1.24 -17.54 2.94
C GLN A 45 -1.64 -18.92 3.46
N HIS A 46 -2.73 -19.44 2.94
CA HIS A 46 -3.17 -20.80 3.09
C HIS A 46 -2.98 -21.59 1.80
N ASP A 47 -2.46 -22.78 1.91
CA ASP A 47 -2.50 -23.74 0.81
C ASP A 47 -3.88 -24.40 0.79
N HIS A 48 -4.59 -24.29 -0.33
CA HIS A 48 -5.88 -24.92 -0.56
C HIS A 48 -5.91 -25.50 -1.97
N ASP A 49 -6.04 -26.82 -2.07
CA ASP A 49 -6.07 -27.58 -3.34
C ASP A 49 -4.92 -27.21 -4.31
N GLY A 50 -3.71 -26.97 -3.79
CA GLY A 50 -2.54 -26.59 -4.58
C GLY A 50 -2.45 -25.09 -4.91
N PHE A 51 -3.40 -24.30 -4.43
CA PHE A 51 -3.37 -22.84 -4.58
C PHE A 51 -2.92 -22.16 -3.29
N GLN A 52 -2.07 -21.16 -3.42
CA GLN A 52 -1.67 -20.32 -2.31
C GLN A 52 -2.60 -19.10 -2.23
N ILE A 53 -3.49 -19.11 -1.24
CA ILE A 53 -4.50 -18.06 -1.04
C ILE A 53 -4.02 -17.10 0.03
N PRO A 54 -3.73 -15.83 -0.29
CA PRO A 54 -3.36 -14.83 0.72
C PRO A 54 -4.56 -14.57 1.65
N THR A 55 -4.29 -14.57 2.96
CA THR A 55 -5.32 -14.43 3.98
C THR A 55 -5.35 -13.09 4.69
N GLY A 56 -4.39 -12.22 4.37
CA GLY A 56 -4.26 -10.93 5.02
C GLY A 56 -3.95 -9.81 4.06
N ALA A 57 -2.78 -9.19 4.22
CA ALA A 57 -2.36 -8.10 3.36
C ALA A 57 -2.02 -8.62 1.96
N VAL A 58 -2.86 -8.28 0.98
CA VAL A 58 -2.73 -8.70 -0.41
C VAL A 58 -2.17 -7.61 -1.32
N HIS A 59 -2.04 -6.38 -0.81
CA HIS A 59 -1.54 -5.25 -1.60
C HIS A 59 -0.07 -5.04 -1.33
N MET A 60 0.68 -5.18 -2.38
CA MET A 60 2.07 -4.76 -2.40
C MET A 60 2.10 -3.31 -2.91
N ILE A 61 2.34 -2.48 -2.12
CA ILE A 61 3.13 -1.28 -1.97
C ILE A 61 3.18 -0.36 -3.20
N PRO A 62 2.80 0.90 -3.00
CA PRO A 62 2.99 1.96 -3.98
C PRO A 62 4.44 2.00 -4.49
N HIS A 63 4.59 2.26 -5.78
CA HIS A 63 5.86 2.45 -6.48
C HIS A 63 6.65 1.16 -6.81
N GLY A 64 6.14 -0.04 -6.57
CA GLY A 64 6.77 -1.32 -6.97
C GLY A 64 8.25 -1.40 -6.57
N LYS A 65 9.12 -1.82 -7.49
CA LYS A 65 10.56 -1.94 -7.28
C LYS A 65 11.27 -0.64 -6.87
N LYS A 66 10.68 0.51 -7.10
CA LYS A 66 11.24 1.83 -6.74
C LYS A 66 10.71 2.35 -5.40
N GLY A 67 9.76 1.65 -4.79
CA GLY A 67 9.18 2.03 -3.52
C GLY A 67 10.13 1.84 -2.33
N PRO A 68 9.88 2.54 -1.23
CA PRO A 68 10.73 2.47 -0.03
C PRO A 68 10.87 1.05 0.52
N PHE A 69 9.81 0.27 0.49
CA PHE A 69 9.81 -1.11 0.99
C PHE A 69 10.60 -2.03 0.06
N ALA A 70 10.40 -1.96 -1.25
CA ALA A 70 11.17 -2.74 -2.21
C ALA A 70 12.66 -2.42 -2.09
N ASN A 71 13.01 -1.15 -1.92
CA ASN A 71 14.40 -0.73 -1.70
C ASN A 71 14.97 -1.30 -0.41
N LEU A 72 14.18 -1.39 0.67
CA LEU A 72 14.59 -2.00 1.92
C LEU A 72 14.82 -3.52 1.75
N ILE A 73 13.88 -4.20 1.13
CA ILE A 73 13.90 -5.66 0.94
C ILE A 73 15.02 -6.09 -0.04
N LEU A 74 15.20 -5.35 -1.12
CA LEU A 74 16.20 -5.66 -2.15
C LEU A 74 17.59 -5.07 -1.87
N GLY A 75 17.78 -4.36 -0.76
CA GLY A 75 19.07 -3.80 -0.40
C GLY A 75 19.49 -2.58 -1.21
N SER A 76 18.61 -2.00 -2.01
CA SER A 76 18.91 -0.84 -2.85
C SER A 76 18.75 0.51 -2.12
N SER A 77 18.42 0.50 -0.85
CA SER A 77 18.30 1.72 -0.05
C SER A 77 19.68 2.31 0.28
N LYS A 78 19.81 3.63 0.20
CA LYS A 78 21.02 4.36 0.65
C LYS A 78 21.33 4.15 2.14
N ARG A 79 20.35 3.72 2.93
CA ARG A 79 20.47 3.42 4.37
C ARG A 79 20.75 1.94 4.65
N GLY A 80 21.05 1.15 3.62
CA GLY A 80 21.14 -0.31 3.71
C GLY A 80 19.80 -1.00 3.54
N GLY A 81 19.80 -2.30 3.44
CA GLY A 81 18.60 -3.14 3.28
C GLY A 81 18.95 -4.62 3.40
N LEU A 82 17.97 -5.49 3.19
CA LEU A 82 18.09 -6.93 3.44
C LEU A 82 18.72 -7.71 2.29
N ASP A 83 18.80 -7.13 1.10
CA ASP A 83 19.36 -7.79 -0.12
C ASP A 83 18.73 -9.18 -0.39
N LEU A 84 17.42 -9.30 -0.16
CA LEU A 84 16.71 -10.57 -0.35
C LEU A 84 16.58 -10.96 -1.83
N GLY A 85 16.92 -10.07 -2.76
CA GLY A 85 17.01 -10.41 -4.17
C GLY A 85 17.94 -11.58 -4.46
N ARG A 86 19.03 -11.71 -3.69
CA ARG A 86 19.95 -12.88 -3.75
C ARG A 86 19.31 -14.18 -3.31
N HIS A 87 18.21 -14.12 -2.59
CA HIS A 87 17.43 -15.26 -2.10
C HIS A 87 16.17 -15.52 -2.93
N GLY A 88 16.10 -14.99 -4.15
CA GLY A 88 15.01 -15.22 -5.08
C GLY A 88 13.76 -14.38 -4.83
N VAL A 89 13.82 -13.37 -3.94
CA VAL A 89 12.72 -12.43 -3.76
C VAL A 89 12.72 -11.40 -4.87
N ASP A 90 11.61 -11.29 -5.60
CA ASP A 90 11.43 -10.28 -6.64
C ASP A 90 10.07 -9.59 -6.53
N PHE A 91 9.97 -8.38 -7.10
CA PHE A 91 8.75 -7.60 -7.20
C PHE A 91 8.27 -7.64 -8.65
N ILE A 92 7.20 -8.37 -8.88
CA ILE A 92 6.61 -8.50 -10.22
C ILE A 92 5.63 -7.33 -10.42
N PRO A 93 5.84 -6.48 -11.44
CA PRO A 93 4.90 -5.40 -11.72
C PRO A 93 3.55 -5.97 -12.20
N THR A 94 2.46 -5.42 -11.68
CA THR A 94 1.13 -5.72 -12.22
C THR A 94 0.92 -5.00 -13.54
N THR A 95 0.25 -5.65 -14.48
CA THR A 95 -0.08 -5.06 -15.78
C THR A 95 -1.32 -4.18 -15.74
N ASN A 96 -2.21 -4.42 -14.77
CA ASN A 96 -3.45 -3.67 -14.62
C ASN A 96 -3.44 -2.88 -13.31
N PHE A 97 -3.75 -1.58 -13.40
CA PHE A 97 -3.89 -0.70 -12.26
C PHE A 97 -5.23 -0.90 -11.56
N ALA A 98 -6.29 -0.97 -12.30
CA ALA A 98 -7.65 -1.15 -11.81
C ALA A 98 -8.52 -1.90 -12.82
N CYS A 99 -9.50 -2.62 -12.30
CA CYS A 99 -10.60 -3.14 -13.10
C CYS A 99 -11.91 -3.00 -12.30
N GLN A 100 -13.00 -2.79 -13.01
CA GLN A 100 -14.33 -2.85 -12.42
C GLN A 100 -15.31 -3.50 -13.38
N ILE A 101 -16.34 -4.13 -12.81
CA ILE A 101 -17.50 -4.60 -13.54
C ILE A 101 -18.65 -3.64 -13.28
N ASN A 102 -19.15 -2.99 -14.32
CA ASN A 102 -20.30 -2.11 -14.21
C ASN A 102 -21.33 -2.51 -15.25
N ARG A 103 -22.56 -2.83 -14.81
CA ARG A 103 -23.67 -3.31 -15.67
C ARG A 103 -23.27 -4.45 -16.59
N GLY A 104 -22.50 -5.43 -16.08
CA GLY A 104 -22.03 -6.60 -16.83
C GLY A 104 -20.87 -6.33 -17.80
N LYS A 105 -20.37 -5.09 -17.88
CA LYS A 105 -19.22 -4.73 -18.72
C LYS A 105 -17.97 -4.60 -17.88
N LEU A 106 -16.89 -5.26 -18.29
CA LEU A 106 -15.57 -5.15 -17.66
C LEU A 106 -14.84 -3.92 -18.22
N TYR A 107 -14.40 -3.06 -17.31
CA TYR A 107 -13.52 -1.92 -17.58
C TYR A 107 -12.16 -2.20 -16.99
N GLN A 108 -11.09 -1.93 -17.72
CA GLN A 108 -9.71 -2.13 -17.30
C GLN A 108 -8.90 -0.86 -17.53
N ALA A 109 -8.00 -0.56 -16.59
CA ALA A 109 -7.06 0.53 -16.71
C ALA A 109 -5.65 0.07 -16.32
N ASN A 110 -4.66 0.41 -17.14
CA ASN A 110 -3.27 0.04 -16.91
C ASN A 110 -2.51 1.03 -16.02
N ASN A 111 -3.10 2.20 -15.77
CA ASN A 111 -2.56 3.23 -14.91
C ASN A 111 -3.70 4.12 -14.34
N ALA A 112 -3.34 4.99 -13.40
CA ALA A 112 -4.32 5.86 -12.74
C ALA A 112 -5.08 6.79 -13.70
N PHE A 113 -4.47 7.21 -14.80
CA PHE A 113 -5.16 8.06 -15.79
C PHE A 113 -6.10 7.26 -16.69
N GLY A 114 -5.87 5.96 -16.84
CA GLY A 114 -6.71 5.07 -17.63
C GLY A 114 -8.13 4.89 -17.08
N ILE A 115 -8.39 5.30 -15.83
CA ILE A 115 -9.74 5.30 -15.26
C ILE A 115 -10.55 6.53 -15.66
N LEU A 116 -9.92 7.61 -16.07
CA LEU A 116 -10.61 8.88 -16.36
C LEU A 116 -11.71 8.76 -17.40
N PRO A 117 -11.56 7.99 -18.51
CA PRO A 117 -12.63 7.80 -19.48
C PRO A 117 -13.89 7.08 -18.93
N TRP A 118 -13.83 6.54 -17.72
CA TRP A 118 -14.98 5.87 -17.09
C TRP A 118 -15.97 6.87 -16.48
N PHE A 119 -15.57 8.13 -16.34
CA PHE A 119 -16.27 9.19 -15.63
C PHE A 119 -16.45 10.43 -16.51
N PRO A 120 -17.32 11.38 -16.11
CA PRO A 120 -17.49 12.64 -16.82
C PRO A 120 -16.17 13.41 -17.00
N ILE A 121 -16.02 14.11 -18.12
CA ILE A 121 -14.82 14.93 -18.44
C ILE A 121 -14.55 15.98 -17.35
N SER A 122 -15.60 16.48 -16.70
CA SER A 122 -15.49 17.39 -15.56
C SER A 122 -14.63 16.84 -14.43
N ASP A 123 -14.72 15.54 -14.18
CA ASP A 123 -13.93 14.88 -13.12
C ASP A 123 -12.45 14.82 -13.49
N ALA A 124 -12.12 14.55 -14.75
CA ALA A 124 -10.75 14.60 -15.26
C ALA A 124 -10.14 15.99 -15.10
N VAL A 125 -10.90 17.05 -15.46
CA VAL A 125 -10.49 18.45 -15.31
C VAL A 125 -10.28 18.79 -13.83
N ASN A 126 -11.22 18.40 -12.97
CA ASN A 126 -11.14 18.69 -11.53
C ASN A 126 -9.98 17.93 -10.87
N LEU A 127 -9.73 16.68 -11.26
CA LEU A 127 -8.58 15.92 -10.79
C LEU A 127 -7.26 16.58 -11.21
N THR A 128 -7.14 16.99 -12.45
CA THR A 128 -5.94 17.69 -12.94
C THR A 128 -5.71 19.00 -12.17
N ARG A 129 -6.77 19.77 -11.92
CA ARG A 129 -6.70 20.99 -11.10
C ARG A 129 -6.28 20.69 -9.66
N LEU A 130 -6.81 19.62 -9.07
CA LEU A 130 -6.47 19.18 -7.72
C LEU A 130 -5.00 18.78 -7.63
N LEU A 131 -4.50 17.96 -8.55
CA LEU A 131 -3.11 17.54 -8.58
C LEU A 131 -2.15 18.73 -8.81
N SER A 132 -2.53 19.68 -9.64
CA SER A 132 -1.75 20.90 -9.85
C SER A 132 -1.69 21.80 -8.59
N LYS A 133 -2.77 21.86 -7.81
CA LYS A 133 -2.83 22.59 -6.54
C LYS A 133 -2.11 21.88 -5.41
N ARG A 134 -2.04 20.53 -5.43
CA ARG A 134 -1.28 19.72 -4.45
C ARG A 134 0.18 20.17 -4.37
N ALA A 135 0.75 20.53 -5.52
CA ALA A 135 2.12 21.07 -5.57
C ALA A 135 2.29 22.43 -4.85
N LYS A 136 1.18 23.12 -4.52
CA LYS A 136 1.15 24.47 -3.92
C LYS A 136 0.53 24.52 -2.52
N ASN A 137 0.46 23.39 -1.79
CA ASN A 137 -0.16 23.29 -0.47
C ASN A 137 -1.60 23.83 -0.42
N PRO A 138 -2.60 23.10 -0.92
CA PRO A 138 -3.99 23.56 -0.83
C PRO A 138 -4.42 23.66 0.64
N VAL A 139 -5.00 24.80 0.99
CA VAL A 139 -5.66 24.98 2.28
C VAL A 139 -6.92 24.10 2.29
N VAL A 140 -6.92 23.08 3.15
CA VAL A 140 -8.05 22.19 3.34
C VAL A 140 -8.55 22.38 4.76
N ASN A 141 -9.87 22.47 4.90
CA ASN A 141 -10.49 22.52 6.21
C ASN A 141 -10.26 21.16 6.93
N GLU A 142 -9.54 21.16 8.05
CA GLU A 142 -9.19 19.96 8.81
C GLU A 142 -10.40 19.28 9.45
N THR A 143 -11.50 20.01 9.60
CA THR A 143 -12.74 19.50 10.22
C THR A 143 -13.70 18.85 9.22
N GLU A 144 -13.45 18.98 7.92
CA GLU A 144 -14.29 18.39 6.89
C GLU A 144 -13.85 16.95 6.58
N ASP A 145 -14.81 16.01 6.51
CA ASP A 145 -14.54 14.66 6.08
C ASP A 145 -14.24 14.59 4.57
N GLY A 146 -13.48 13.56 4.19
CA GLY A 146 -12.99 13.41 2.81
C GLY A 146 -14.11 13.20 1.80
N LYS A 147 -15.19 12.51 2.15
CA LYS A 147 -16.32 12.24 1.24
C LYS A 147 -17.09 13.52 0.92
N THR A 148 -17.42 14.29 1.95
CA THR A 148 -18.07 15.60 1.79
C THR A 148 -17.19 16.54 0.94
N TRP A 149 -15.89 16.55 1.20
CA TRP A 149 -14.95 17.37 0.46
C TRP A 149 -14.85 16.98 -1.02
N LEU A 150 -14.80 15.68 -1.34
CA LEU A 150 -14.78 15.17 -2.71
C LEU A 150 -16.09 15.45 -3.44
N SER A 151 -17.24 15.25 -2.78
CA SER A 151 -18.58 15.42 -3.37
C SER A 151 -18.86 16.85 -3.84
N LYS A 152 -18.15 17.85 -3.30
CA LYS A 152 -18.22 19.23 -3.77
C LYS A 152 -17.46 19.48 -5.09
N ARG A 153 -16.68 18.50 -5.56
CA ARG A 153 -15.72 18.68 -6.65
C ARG A 153 -15.87 17.68 -7.79
N PHE A 154 -16.41 16.52 -7.47
CA PHE A 154 -16.49 15.39 -8.37
C PHE A 154 -17.90 14.84 -8.47
N SER A 155 -18.18 14.12 -9.56
CA SER A 155 -19.44 13.39 -9.71
C SER A 155 -19.61 12.33 -8.64
N LYS A 156 -20.87 11.97 -8.38
CA LYS A 156 -21.19 10.91 -7.42
C LYS A 156 -20.50 9.59 -7.79
N GLU A 157 -20.53 9.24 -9.08
CA GLU A 157 -19.93 8.00 -9.61
C GLU A 157 -18.43 7.95 -9.36
N PHE A 158 -17.74 9.07 -9.54
CA PHE A 158 -16.31 9.16 -9.29
C PHE A 158 -15.97 9.08 -7.81
N VAL A 159 -16.76 9.74 -6.96
CA VAL A 159 -16.61 9.67 -5.50
C VAL A 159 -16.86 8.25 -4.99
N ASP A 160 -17.91 7.59 -5.45
CA ASP A 160 -18.23 6.22 -5.05
C ASP A 160 -17.12 5.24 -5.48
N PHE A 161 -16.54 5.41 -6.67
CA PHE A 161 -15.40 4.63 -7.13
C PHE A 161 -14.16 4.84 -6.25
N LEU A 162 -13.82 6.10 -5.96
CA LEU A 162 -12.67 6.41 -5.11
C LEU A 162 -12.87 5.91 -3.68
N ASP A 163 -14.09 5.99 -3.14
CA ASP A 163 -14.42 5.49 -1.81
C ASP A 163 -14.27 3.96 -1.73
N ALA A 164 -14.75 3.25 -2.75
CA ALA A 164 -14.55 1.80 -2.88
C ALA A 164 -13.06 1.45 -2.98
N PHE A 165 -12.31 2.20 -3.79
CA PHE A 165 -10.87 2.01 -3.93
C PHE A 165 -10.11 2.27 -2.63
N SER A 166 -10.46 3.32 -1.89
CA SER A 166 -9.88 3.63 -0.59
C SER A 166 -10.16 2.53 0.42
N ASN A 167 -11.42 2.08 0.50
CA ASN A 167 -11.79 0.98 1.39
C ASN A 167 -11.01 -0.31 1.07
N PHE A 168 -10.80 -0.59 -0.22
CA PHE A 168 -9.98 -1.72 -0.66
C PHE A 168 -8.49 -1.53 -0.33
N ALA A 169 -7.92 -0.36 -0.59
CA ALA A 169 -6.49 -0.11 -0.48
C ALA A 169 -6.01 0.09 0.98
N VAL A 170 -6.79 0.78 1.80
CA VAL A 170 -6.41 1.18 3.16
C VAL A 170 -7.43 0.80 4.24
N SER A 171 -8.50 0.09 3.86
CA SER A 171 -9.59 -0.34 4.76
C SER A 171 -10.31 0.82 5.47
N LEU A 172 -10.32 2.00 4.85
CA LEU A 172 -11.00 3.19 5.33
C LEU A 172 -11.84 3.80 4.22
N ARG A 173 -13.03 4.27 4.57
CA ARG A 173 -13.88 5.07 3.70
C ARG A 173 -13.56 6.55 3.86
N PHE A 174 -13.81 7.34 2.84
CA PHE A 174 -13.54 8.78 2.89
C PHE A 174 -14.33 9.55 3.93
N GLU A 175 -15.51 9.06 4.33
CA GLU A 175 -16.26 9.63 5.46
C GLU A 175 -15.56 9.44 6.82
N GLN A 176 -14.63 8.49 6.91
CA GLN A 176 -13.85 8.20 8.13
C GLN A 176 -12.50 8.92 8.15
N MET A 177 -12.17 9.66 7.10
CA MET A 177 -10.90 10.35 6.94
C MET A 177 -11.10 11.86 6.82
N PRO A 178 -10.25 12.68 7.45
CA PRO A 178 -10.27 14.12 7.19
C PRO A 178 -9.84 14.40 5.75
N ALA A 179 -10.38 15.46 5.15
CA ALA A 179 -10.10 15.86 3.78
C ALA A 179 -8.60 16.09 3.50
N THR A 180 -7.85 16.49 4.52
CA THR A 180 -6.38 16.61 4.45
C THR A 180 -5.67 15.31 4.13
N SER A 181 -6.20 14.17 4.60
CA SER A 181 -5.65 12.84 4.33
C SER A 181 -5.91 12.39 2.89
N VAL A 182 -7.09 12.72 2.34
CA VAL A 182 -7.45 12.40 0.95
C VAL A 182 -6.48 13.02 -0.06
N ILE A 183 -6.01 14.23 0.21
CA ILE A 183 -5.08 14.93 -0.68
C ILE A 183 -3.67 14.34 -0.62
N ARG A 184 -3.32 13.69 0.49
CA ARG A 184 -1.99 13.09 0.68
C ARG A 184 -1.87 11.67 0.14
N MET A 185 -3.01 11.00 -0.13
CA MET A 185 -3.05 9.71 -0.78
C MET A 185 -2.71 9.81 -2.28
#